data_61f5eb1ef662e9d091a1e3261cb04b66
#
_entry.id   61f5eb1ef662e9d091a1e3261cb04b66
#
_cell.length_a   1.000
_cell.length_b   1.000
_cell.length_c   1.000
_cell.angle_alpha   90.00
_cell.angle_beta   90.00
_cell.angle_gamma   90.00
#
_symmetry.space_group_name_H-M   'P 1'
#
loop_
_entity.id
_entity.type
_entity.pdbx_description
1 polymer ?
#
loop_
_entity_poly.entity_id
_entity_poly.type
_entity_poly.pdbx_seq_one_letter_code
_entity_poly.pdbx_strand_id
1 'polypeptide(L)'
;MTHAYTWQDIVTTFINSAGVSNTVAEITSVPAPQLSADDIEVTSQDSGGVKEFITGLKEGNEIEFMMNDVPSDAGQQALETAANNFENGTFIINVTKIGKSVTFDCAVKTFDWIEDNGVARNSCKVKVSGKPIKGTTPVQLSALATTAGTLFPVFAVDKYAYTVAALNATATCTVTPTSADATILVNGTAVTSGSASGNIALTEGGITTIDIIVKKSGGTTTSYKIYVSRAAGA
;
A
#
# COMPACT_ATOMS: atom_id res chain seq x y z
N MET A 1 -13.44 -15.62 24.92
CA MET A 1 -13.70 -15.82 23.47
C MET A 1 -12.39 -15.62 22.72
N THR A 2 -11.94 -16.61 21.97
CA THR A 2 -10.73 -16.48 21.17
C THR A 2 -11.07 -15.56 19.98
N HIS A 3 -10.50 -14.37 19.94
CA HIS A 3 -10.67 -13.45 18.81
C HIS A 3 -9.74 -13.85 17.66
N ALA A 4 -10.00 -15.01 17.03
CA ALA A 4 -9.34 -15.35 15.78
C ALA A 4 -9.84 -14.41 14.69
N TYR A 5 -8.93 -13.86 13.89
CA TYR A 5 -9.25 -13.13 12.67
C TYR A 5 -9.06 -14.05 11.47
N THR A 6 -9.87 -13.85 10.45
CA THR A 6 -9.84 -14.60 9.20
C THR A 6 -9.13 -13.79 8.11
N TRP A 7 -8.81 -14.43 6.99
CA TRP A 7 -8.24 -13.74 5.82
C TRP A 7 -9.12 -12.61 5.29
N GLN A 8 -10.44 -12.67 5.51
CA GLN A 8 -11.40 -11.61 5.15
C GLN A 8 -11.19 -10.31 5.93
N ASP A 9 -10.50 -10.37 7.07
CA ASP A 9 -10.18 -9.19 7.89
C ASP A 9 -8.85 -8.53 7.46
N ILE A 10 -8.15 -9.09 6.45
CA ILE A 10 -6.85 -8.60 5.98
C ILE A 10 -7.03 -7.90 4.63
N VAL A 11 -6.60 -6.66 4.58
CA VAL A 11 -6.54 -5.87 3.34
C VAL A 11 -5.07 -5.62 3.01
N THR A 12 -4.65 -6.07 1.84
CA THR A 12 -3.30 -5.85 1.33
C THR A 12 -3.33 -4.84 0.21
N THR A 13 -2.49 -3.84 0.30
CA THR A 13 -2.36 -2.77 -0.68
C THR A 13 -0.92 -2.71 -1.16
N PHE A 14 -0.73 -2.60 -2.47
CA PHE A 14 0.54 -2.34 -3.10
C PHE A 14 0.58 -0.91 -3.65
N ILE A 15 1.63 -0.18 -3.30
CA ILE A 15 1.92 1.16 -3.83
C ILE A 15 3.13 1.01 -4.74
N ASN A 16 2.95 1.28 -6.02
CA ASN A 16 4.01 1.18 -7.01
C ASN A 16 5.02 2.35 -6.91
N SER A 17 6.06 2.33 -7.73
CA SER A 17 7.09 3.37 -7.80
C SER A 17 6.56 4.77 -8.14
N ALA A 18 5.45 4.85 -8.87
CA ALA A 18 4.77 6.11 -9.21
C ALA A 18 3.89 6.63 -8.06
N GLY A 19 3.80 5.93 -6.92
CA GLY A 19 2.96 6.31 -5.79
C GLY A 19 1.47 5.98 -5.96
N VAL A 20 1.11 5.18 -6.98
CA VAL A 20 -0.26 4.72 -7.18
C VAL A 20 -0.54 3.53 -6.26
N SER A 21 -1.63 3.62 -5.52
CA SER A 21 -2.04 2.64 -4.53
C SER A 21 -3.11 1.71 -5.11
N ASN A 22 -2.85 0.40 -5.09
CA ASN A 22 -3.77 -0.62 -5.57
C ASN A 22 -4.01 -1.66 -4.48
N THR A 23 -5.27 -1.93 -4.17
CA THR A 23 -5.63 -3.06 -3.30
C THR A 23 -5.48 -4.33 -4.12
N VAL A 24 -4.80 -5.32 -3.58
CA VAL A 24 -4.60 -6.61 -4.24
C VAL A 24 -5.70 -7.56 -3.78
N ALA A 25 -6.49 -8.04 -4.73
CA ALA A 25 -7.60 -8.95 -4.46
C ALA A 25 -7.13 -10.41 -4.31
N GLU A 26 -7.99 -11.21 -3.70
CA GLU A 26 -7.91 -12.68 -3.64
C GLU A 26 -6.60 -13.26 -3.07
N ILE A 27 -5.93 -12.53 -2.18
CA ILE A 27 -4.72 -13.03 -1.51
C ILE A 27 -5.09 -14.19 -0.59
N THR A 28 -4.42 -15.32 -0.77
CA THR A 28 -4.61 -16.54 0.01
C THR A 28 -3.53 -16.75 1.07
N SER A 29 -2.37 -16.10 0.93
CA SER A 29 -1.27 -16.15 1.90
C SER A 29 -0.60 -14.80 2.04
N VAL A 30 -0.49 -14.31 3.28
CA VAL A 30 0.20 -13.07 3.63
C VAL A 30 1.36 -13.41 4.56
N PRO A 31 2.59 -13.48 4.03
CA PRO A 31 3.77 -13.77 4.83
C PRO A 31 4.16 -12.56 5.69
N ALA A 32 4.81 -12.82 6.81
CA ALA A 32 5.31 -11.75 7.68
C ALA A 32 6.67 -11.25 7.19
N PRO A 33 6.84 -9.94 6.94
CA PRO A 33 8.14 -9.37 6.68
C PRO A 33 9.02 -9.43 7.94
N GLN A 34 10.26 -9.88 7.78
CA GLN A 34 11.22 -10.05 8.86
C GLN A 34 12.58 -9.47 8.46
N LEU A 35 13.39 -9.17 9.46
CA LEU A 35 14.80 -8.86 9.30
C LEU A 35 15.62 -9.94 9.97
N SER A 36 16.64 -10.41 9.31
CA SER A 36 17.70 -11.27 9.85
C SER A 36 19.03 -10.54 9.76
N ALA A 37 20.00 -11.00 10.52
CA ALA A 37 21.38 -10.56 10.40
C ALA A 37 22.25 -11.80 10.53
N ASP A 38 23.33 -11.83 9.78
CA ASP A 38 24.33 -12.88 9.88
C ASP A 38 25.19 -12.67 11.12
N ASP A 39 25.61 -13.76 11.73
CA ASP A 39 26.59 -13.72 12.81
C ASP A 39 28.00 -13.74 12.20
N ILE A 40 28.79 -12.74 12.56
CA ILE A 40 30.18 -12.62 12.14
C ILE A 40 31.05 -13.15 13.26
N GLU A 41 31.79 -14.23 13.03
CA GLU A 41 32.73 -14.79 14.02
C GLU A 41 33.93 -13.85 14.20
N VAL A 42 34.19 -13.45 15.43
CA VAL A 42 35.32 -12.58 15.83
C VAL A 42 36.22 -13.25 16.88
N THR A 43 36.16 -14.57 16.95
CA THR A 43 36.96 -15.38 17.87
C THR A 43 38.45 -15.08 17.72
N SER A 44 39.13 -14.78 18.82
CA SER A 44 40.60 -14.56 18.86
C SER A 44 41.27 -15.53 19.83
N GLN A 45 42.58 -15.47 19.95
CA GLN A 45 43.35 -16.29 20.89
C GLN A 45 43.00 -15.98 22.36
N ASP A 46 42.48 -14.77 22.62
CA ASP A 46 42.10 -14.31 23.95
C ASP A 46 40.66 -14.70 24.34
N SER A 47 39.93 -15.32 23.42
CA SER A 47 38.51 -15.76 23.64
C SER A 47 38.36 -17.00 24.54
N GLY A 48 39.47 -17.49 25.15
CA GLY A 48 39.44 -18.58 26.14
C GLY A 48 38.89 -19.91 25.62
N GLY A 49 38.96 -20.17 24.32
CA GLY A 49 38.45 -21.40 23.68
C GLY A 49 36.92 -21.39 23.42
N VAL A 50 36.28 -20.27 23.55
CA VAL A 50 34.84 -20.06 23.24
C VAL A 50 34.75 -19.21 22.00
N LYS A 51 33.82 -19.56 21.10
CA LYS A 51 33.53 -18.75 19.91
C LYS A 51 32.80 -17.48 20.27
N GLU A 52 33.27 -16.36 19.73
CA GLU A 52 32.67 -15.05 19.90
C GLU A 52 32.09 -14.56 18.55
N PHE A 53 30.89 -13.98 18.61
CA PHE A 53 30.17 -13.50 17.44
C PHE A 53 29.70 -12.06 17.63
N ILE A 54 29.72 -11.29 16.55
CA ILE A 54 29.04 -10.01 16.45
C ILE A 54 27.95 -10.07 15.39
N THR A 55 26.89 -9.31 15.58
CA THR A 55 25.79 -9.24 14.62
C THR A 55 26.19 -8.40 13.41
N GLY A 56 26.07 -8.95 12.22
CA GLY A 56 26.28 -8.28 10.95
C GLY A 56 25.18 -7.28 10.59
N LEU A 57 25.16 -6.84 9.35
CA LEU A 57 24.10 -5.96 8.82
C LEU A 57 22.76 -6.71 8.76
N LYS A 58 21.70 -6.01 9.09
CA LYS A 58 20.35 -6.56 8.99
C LYS A 58 19.88 -6.55 7.54
N GLU A 59 19.34 -7.67 7.13
CA GLU A 59 18.81 -7.90 5.80
C GLU A 59 17.32 -8.28 5.89
N GLY A 60 16.49 -7.78 4.96
CA GLY A 60 15.10 -8.17 4.83
C GLY A 60 14.98 -9.57 4.21
N ASN A 61 14.04 -10.38 4.66
CA ASN A 61 13.77 -11.68 4.05
C ASN A 61 13.11 -11.53 2.67
N GLU A 62 13.20 -12.57 1.87
CA GLU A 62 12.33 -12.75 0.71
C GLU A 62 11.02 -13.35 1.17
N ILE A 63 9.91 -12.83 0.68
CA ILE A 63 8.56 -13.29 1.02
C ILE A 63 7.76 -13.52 -0.26
N GLU A 64 6.83 -14.47 -0.20
CA GLU A 64 5.99 -14.88 -1.31
C GLU A 64 4.52 -14.70 -0.97
N PHE A 65 3.83 -13.89 -1.76
CA PHE A 65 2.39 -13.74 -1.70
C PHE A 65 1.74 -14.70 -2.69
N MET A 66 0.75 -15.45 -2.21
CA MET A 66 -0.09 -16.30 -3.05
C MET A 66 -1.47 -15.67 -3.17
N MET A 67 -2.03 -15.68 -4.38
CA MET A 67 -3.35 -15.13 -4.67
C MET A 67 -4.04 -15.94 -5.77
N ASN A 68 -5.38 -16.01 -5.73
CA ASN A 68 -6.12 -16.55 -6.86
C ASN A 68 -6.00 -15.60 -8.04
N ASP A 69 -5.92 -16.14 -9.24
CA ASP A 69 -5.77 -15.33 -10.46
C ASP A 69 -7.05 -14.55 -10.77
N VAL A 70 -6.93 -13.22 -10.80
CA VAL A 70 -8.00 -12.29 -11.19
C VAL A 70 -7.43 -11.29 -12.19
N PRO A 71 -7.46 -11.61 -13.50
CA PRO A 71 -6.81 -10.79 -14.54
C PRO A 71 -7.29 -9.33 -14.62
N SER A 72 -8.50 -9.04 -14.13
CA SER A 72 -9.06 -7.67 -14.09
C SER A 72 -8.71 -6.89 -12.82
N ASP A 73 -8.01 -7.50 -11.85
CA ASP A 73 -7.65 -6.82 -10.60
C ASP A 73 -6.48 -5.86 -10.81
N ALA A 74 -6.72 -4.58 -10.51
CA ALA A 74 -5.71 -3.54 -10.67
C ALA A 74 -4.47 -3.74 -9.77
N GLY A 75 -4.63 -4.39 -8.63
CA GLY A 75 -3.53 -4.70 -7.72
C GLY A 75 -2.61 -5.79 -8.28
N GLN A 76 -3.18 -6.86 -8.83
CA GLN A 76 -2.42 -7.93 -9.47
C GLN A 76 -1.70 -7.42 -10.72
N GLN A 77 -2.37 -6.64 -11.58
CA GLN A 77 -1.76 -6.00 -12.75
C GLN A 77 -0.60 -5.06 -12.38
N ALA A 78 -0.75 -4.31 -11.27
CA ALA A 78 0.32 -3.45 -10.78
C ALA A 78 1.54 -4.24 -10.29
N LEU A 79 1.32 -5.40 -9.64
CA LEU A 79 2.40 -6.29 -9.21
C LEU A 79 3.10 -6.95 -10.39
N GLU A 80 2.35 -7.41 -11.39
CA GLU A 80 2.90 -7.96 -12.63
C GLU A 80 3.76 -6.93 -13.37
N THR A 81 3.24 -5.71 -13.52
CA THR A 81 3.98 -4.60 -14.13
C THR A 81 5.26 -4.29 -13.36
N ALA A 82 5.18 -4.23 -12.03
CA ALA A 82 6.35 -3.97 -11.18
C ALA A 82 7.39 -5.10 -11.26
N ALA A 83 6.96 -6.36 -11.36
CA ALA A 83 7.86 -7.50 -11.55
C ALA A 83 8.57 -7.45 -12.90
N ASN A 84 7.84 -7.17 -13.97
CA ASN A 84 8.39 -7.10 -15.33
C ASN A 84 9.40 -5.95 -15.49
N ASN A 85 9.21 -4.85 -14.76
CA ASN A 85 10.08 -3.67 -14.80
C ASN A 85 11.14 -3.66 -13.69
N PHE A 86 11.18 -4.67 -12.82
CA PHE A 86 12.07 -4.72 -11.63
C PHE A 86 11.91 -3.51 -10.71
N GLU A 87 10.67 -3.08 -10.49
CA GLU A 87 10.37 -1.90 -9.70
C GLU A 87 10.37 -2.17 -8.19
N ASN A 88 10.64 -1.10 -7.44
CA ASN A 88 10.41 -1.09 -6.01
C ASN A 88 9.00 -0.58 -5.71
N GLY A 89 8.45 -1.03 -4.59
CA GLY A 89 7.16 -0.57 -4.13
C GLY A 89 7.04 -0.67 -2.62
N THR A 90 5.87 -0.32 -2.11
CA THR A 90 5.55 -0.41 -0.68
C THR A 90 4.32 -1.28 -0.50
N PHE A 91 4.41 -2.30 0.34
CA PHE A 91 3.25 -3.06 0.79
C PHE A 91 2.69 -2.51 2.10
N ILE A 92 1.37 -2.46 2.17
CA ILE A 92 0.61 -2.16 3.38
C ILE A 92 -0.32 -3.34 3.64
N ILE A 93 -0.13 -4.02 4.76
CA ILE A 93 -0.98 -5.10 5.20
C ILE A 93 -1.75 -4.61 6.42
N ASN A 94 -3.06 -4.44 6.29
CA ASN A 94 -3.94 -4.00 7.35
C ASN A 94 -4.80 -5.16 7.84
N VAL A 95 -4.75 -5.43 9.14
CA VAL A 95 -5.69 -6.33 9.82
C VAL A 95 -6.79 -5.47 10.43
N THR A 96 -7.86 -5.26 9.67
CA THR A 96 -8.90 -4.26 9.95
C THR A 96 -9.60 -4.50 11.28
N LYS A 97 -9.87 -5.75 11.62
CA LYS A 97 -10.59 -6.15 12.84
C LYS A 97 -9.86 -5.82 14.15
N ILE A 98 -8.54 -5.79 14.13
CA ILE A 98 -7.73 -5.53 15.32
C ILE A 98 -6.93 -4.24 15.24
N GLY A 99 -7.12 -3.45 14.17
CA GLY A 99 -6.45 -2.17 13.97
C GLY A 99 -4.92 -2.28 13.88
N LYS A 100 -4.38 -3.42 13.44
CA LYS A 100 -2.95 -3.60 13.23
C LYS A 100 -2.59 -3.44 11.77
N SER A 101 -1.44 -2.86 11.52
CA SER A 101 -0.89 -2.75 10.17
C SER A 101 0.60 -3.07 10.15
N VAL A 102 1.06 -3.53 9.01
CA VAL A 102 2.48 -3.68 8.70
C VAL A 102 2.73 -3.00 7.37
N THR A 103 3.68 -2.06 7.35
CA THR A 103 4.13 -1.39 6.13
C THR A 103 5.61 -1.69 5.92
N PHE A 104 5.99 -2.03 4.70
CA PHE A 104 7.37 -2.27 4.34
C PHE A 104 7.61 -1.95 2.87
N ASP A 105 8.79 -1.45 2.57
CA ASP A 105 9.27 -1.27 1.22
C ASP A 105 9.85 -2.59 0.71
N CYS A 106 9.75 -2.83 -0.59
CA CYS A 106 10.25 -4.05 -1.21
C CYS A 106 10.69 -3.82 -2.65
N ALA A 107 11.55 -4.71 -3.12
CA ALA A 107 11.79 -4.92 -4.55
C ALA A 107 10.92 -6.08 -5.04
N VAL A 108 10.09 -5.86 -6.05
CA VAL A 108 9.29 -6.93 -6.67
C VAL A 108 10.22 -7.75 -7.55
N LYS A 109 10.28 -9.07 -7.32
CA LYS A 109 11.22 -9.97 -7.99
C LYS A 109 10.56 -10.73 -9.13
N THR A 110 9.46 -11.40 -8.82
CA THR A 110 8.72 -12.19 -9.80
C THR A 110 7.23 -12.09 -9.57
N PHE A 111 6.47 -12.28 -10.64
CA PHE A 111 5.03 -12.49 -10.62
C PHE A 111 4.73 -13.61 -11.59
N ASP A 112 4.47 -14.79 -11.08
CA ASP A 112 4.37 -16.02 -11.85
C ASP A 112 2.96 -16.60 -11.75
N TRP A 113 2.40 -16.98 -12.90
CA TRP A 113 1.18 -17.78 -12.94
C TRP A 113 1.51 -19.23 -12.61
N ILE A 114 0.76 -19.82 -11.70
CA ILE A 114 0.92 -21.22 -11.26
C ILE A 114 -0.43 -21.91 -11.20
N GLU A 115 -0.42 -23.22 -11.33
CA GLU A 115 -1.57 -24.08 -11.03
C GLU A 115 -1.32 -24.76 -9.69
N ASP A 116 -2.27 -24.62 -8.77
CA ASP A 116 -2.22 -25.26 -7.46
C ASP A 116 -3.55 -25.94 -7.15
N ASN A 117 -3.53 -27.28 -7.12
CA ASN A 117 -4.70 -28.13 -6.86
C ASN A 117 -5.89 -27.86 -7.83
N GLY A 118 -5.63 -27.62 -9.10
CA GLY A 118 -6.65 -27.34 -10.11
C GLY A 118 -7.18 -25.90 -10.10
N VAL A 119 -6.56 -25.00 -9.33
CA VAL A 119 -6.91 -23.58 -9.28
C VAL A 119 -5.79 -22.75 -9.90
N ALA A 120 -6.15 -21.84 -10.79
CA ALA A 120 -5.22 -20.83 -11.33
C ALA A 120 -4.88 -19.83 -10.22
N ARG A 121 -3.59 -19.65 -9.96
CA ARG A 121 -3.07 -18.74 -8.93
C ARG A 121 -1.90 -17.94 -9.46
N ASN A 122 -1.64 -16.82 -8.80
CA ASN A 122 -0.44 -16.03 -8.99
C ASN A 122 0.44 -16.11 -7.74
N SER A 123 1.73 -16.26 -7.96
CA SER A 123 2.78 -16.17 -6.95
C SER A 123 3.59 -14.89 -7.19
N CYS A 124 3.67 -14.04 -6.18
CA CYS A 124 4.48 -12.82 -6.22
C CYS A 124 5.57 -12.89 -5.17
N LYS A 125 6.84 -12.89 -5.60
CA LYS A 125 8.01 -12.86 -4.70
C LYS A 125 8.55 -11.44 -4.60
N VAL A 126 8.77 -11.02 -3.38
CA VAL A 126 9.33 -9.70 -3.09
C VAL A 126 10.44 -9.79 -2.04
N LYS A 127 11.48 -9.00 -2.21
CA LYS A 127 12.55 -8.83 -1.24
C LYS A 127 12.25 -7.63 -0.36
N VAL A 128 12.13 -7.84 0.94
CA VAL A 128 11.89 -6.76 1.91
C VAL A 128 13.10 -5.82 1.93
N SER A 129 12.86 -4.53 1.80
CA SER A 129 13.86 -3.47 1.86
C SER A 129 13.64 -2.59 3.07
N GLY A 130 14.70 -2.29 3.80
CA GLY A 130 14.61 -1.50 5.01
C GLY A 130 13.87 -2.20 6.17
N LYS A 131 13.51 -1.42 7.19
CA LYS A 131 12.86 -1.94 8.39
C LYS A 131 11.34 -1.96 8.24
N PRO A 132 10.67 -3.13 8.33
CA PRO A 132 9.22 -3.18 8.38
C PRO A 132 8.66 -2.41 9.59
N ILE A 133 7.64 -1.59 9.34
CA ILE A 133 7.00 -0.76 10.35
C ILE A 133 5.72 -1.45 10.78
N LYS A 134 5.65 -1.85 12.05
CA LYS A 134 4.46 -2.43 12.65
C LYS A 134 3.74 -1.34 13.43
N GLY A 135 2.50 -1.03 13.03
CA GLY A 135 1.65 -0.04 13.68
C GLY A 135 0.48 -0.68 14.42
N THR A 136 -0.01 0.03 15.42
CA THR A 136 -1.26 -0.34 16.12
C THR A 136 -2.44 0.48 15.63
N THR A 137 -2.18 1.60 14.94
CA THR A 137 -3.21 2.46 14.35
C THR A 137 -2.68 3.01 13.03
N PRO A 138 -3.34 2.76 11.91
CA PRO A 138 -2.99 3.40 10.65
C PRO A 138 -3.02 4.93 10.82
N VAL A 139 -2.04 5.62 10.26
CA VAL A 139 -2.15 7.07 10.14
C VAL A 139 -3.33 7.38 9.20
N GLN A 140 -4.24 8.25 9.61
CA GLN A 140 -5.49 8.51 8.90
C GLN A 140 -5.65 9.99 8.58
N LEU A 141 -6.46 10.28 7.57
CA LEU A 141 -6.97 11.62 7.37
C LEU A 141 -7.95 11.97 8.48
N SER A 142 -7.91 13.20 8.94
CA SER A 142 -8.93 13.79 9.83
C SER A 142 -10.02 14.52 9.04
N ALA A 143 -9.71 14.94 7.79
CA ALA A 143 -10.67 15.52 6.87
C ALA A 143 -10.24 15.29 5.42
N LEU A 144 -11.22 15.26 4.52
CA LEU A 144 -11.02 15.14 3.08
C LEU A 144 -12.11 15.94 2.36
N ALA A 145 -11.69 16.84 1.47
CA ALA A 145 -12.60 17.61 0.63
C ALA A 145 -12.09 17.65 -0.81
N THR A 146 -12.96 17.92 -1.77
CA THR A 146 -12.62 18.13 -3.17
C THR A 146 -13.48 19.20 -3.79
N THR A 147 -12.95 19.92 -4.75
CA THR A 147 -13.71 20.92 -5.55
C THR A 147 -14.56 20.27 -6.65
N ALA A 148 -14.42 18.95 -6.89
CA ALA A 148 -15.22 18.25 -7.91
C ALA A 148 -16.70 18.11 -7.53
N GLY A 149 -17.02 18.16 -6.23
CA GLY A 149 -18.39 17.96 -5.72
C GLY A 149 -18.38 17.35 -4.32
N THR A 150 -19.52 16.77 -3.92
CA THR A 150 -19.67 16.14 -2.60
C THR A 150 -19.19 14.69 -2.62
N LEU A 151 -18.40 14.32 -1.62
CA LEU A 151 -17.97 12.93 -1.41
C LEU A 151 -19.15 12.03 -1.02
N PHE A 152 -19.24 10.88 -1.65
CA PHE A 152 -20.17 9.82 -1.26
C PHE A 152 -19.41 8.49 -1.06
N PRO A 153 -19.53 7.84 0.10
CA PRO A 153 -20.17 8.35 1.32
C PRO A 153 -19.53 9.63 1.84
N VAL A 154 -20.18 10.33 2.76
CA VAL A 154 -19.58 11.46 3.49
C VAL A 154 -18.31 10.98 4.15
N PHE A 155 -17.29 11.86 4.21
CA PHE A 155 -16.00 11.49 4.78
C PHE A 155 -16.15 10.91 6.20
N ALA A 156 -15.55 9.75 6.40
CA ALA A 156 -15.38 9.09 7.69
C ALA A 156 -13.98 8.49 7.76
N VAL A 157 -13.35 8.50 8.93
CA VAL A 157 -11.96 8.08 9.13
C VAL A 157 -11.70 6.61 8.79
N ASP A 158 -12.71 5.77 8.86
CA ASP A 158 -12.70 4.33 8.57
C ASP A 158 -13.09 3.99 7.11
N LYS A 159 -13.35 5.00 6.28
CA LYS A 159 -13.70 4.83 4.86
C LYS A 159 -12.51 5.25 4.00
N TYR A 160 -12.16 4.40 3.06
CA TYR A 160 -10.97 4.56 2.23
C TYR A 160 -11.27 4.75 0.75
N ALA A 161 -12.54 4.67 0.36
CA ALA A 161 -12.99 4.85 -1.01
C ALA A 161 -14.22 5.75 -1.07
N TYR A 162 -14.21 6.70 -1.98
CA TYR A 162 -15.25 7.71 -2.18
C TYR A 162 -15.58 7.84 -3.64
N THR A 163 -16.80 8.20 -3.94
CA THR A 163 -17.24 8.60 -5.29
C THR A 163 -17.66 10.06 -5.28
N VAL A 164 -17.50 10.73 -6.41
CA VAL A 164 -17.95 12.12 -6.63
C VAL A 164 -18.53 12.22 -8.01
N ALA A 165 -19.71 12.84 -8.13
CA ALA A 165 -20.29 13.22 -9.40
C ALA A 165 -19.92 14.68 -9.71
N ALA A 166 -19.16 14.89 -10.80
CA ALA A 166 -18.76 16.22 -11.27
C ALA A 166 -19.60 16.62 -12.49
N LEU A 167 -19.93 17.90 -12.57
CA LEU A 167 -20.61 18.47 -13.74
C LEU A 167 -19.69 18.46 -14.96
N ASN A 168 -20.25 18.45 -16.17
CA ASN A 168 -19.45 18.54 -17.41
C ASN A 168 -18.55 19.79 -17.42
N ALA A 169 -19.00 20.92 -16.93
CA ALA A 169 -18.22 22.16 -16.86
C ALA A 169 -16.98 22.06 -15.94
N THR A 170 -16.89 21.05 -15.08
CA THR A 170 -15.78 20.84 -14.14
C THR A 170 -14.65 20.07 -14.82
N ALA A 171 -13.80 20.76 -15.57
CA ALA A 171 -12.71 20.12 -16.29
C ALA A 171 -11.53 19.67 -15.41
N THR A 172 -11.35 20.31 -14.25
CA THR A 172 -10.29 20.02 -13.27
C THR A 172 -10.85 20.10 -11.87
N CYS A 173 -10.19 19.42 -10.92
CA CYS A 173 -10.49 19.57 -9.50
C CYS A 173 -9.22 19.61 -8.68
N THR A 174 -9.35 19.99 -7.41
CA THR A 174 -8.34 19.86 -6.38
C THR A 174 -8.86 19.02 -5.23
N VAL A 175 -7.95 18.44 -4.46
CA VAL A 175 -8.27 17.68 -3.25
C VAL A 175 -7.58 18.33 -2.07
N THR A 176 -8.28 18.50 -0.96
CA THR A 176 -7.76 19.06 0.28
C THR A 176 -7.79 17.99 1.36
N PRO A 177 -6.71 17.21 1.52
CA PRO A 177 -6.58 16.22 2.59
C PRO A 177 -6.02 16.86 3.86
N THR A 178 -6.51 16.45 5.02
CA THR A 178 -5.98 16.90 6.33
C THR A 178 -5.59 15.70 7.17
N SER A 179 -4.38 15.70 7.73
CA SER A 179 -3.90 14.71 8.68
C SER A 179 -2.92 15.36 9.65
N ALA A 180 -2.90 14.92 10.91
CA ALA A 180 -1.91 15.37 11.87
C ALA A 180 -0.59 14.58 11.66
N ASP A 181 0.54 15.28 11.67
CA ASP A 181 1.90 14.73 11.69
C ASP A 181 2.19 13.69 10.57
N ALA A 182 1.62 13.89 9.39
CA ALA A 182 1.81 12.99 8.26
C ALA A 182 2.26 13.71 6.98
N THR A 183 3.01 13.02 6.17
CA THR A 183 3.24 13.38 4.76
C THR A 183 2.08 12.86 3.94
N ILE A 184 1.47 13.73 3.15
CA ILE A 184 0.35 13.38 2.28
C ILE A 184 0.80 13.50 0.83
N LEU A 185 0.52 12.47 0.04
CA LEU A 185 0.73 12.47 -1.41
C LEU A 185 -0.63 12.38 -2.10
N VAL A 186 -0.87 13.19 -3.10
CA VAL A 186 -2.03 13.11 -4.00
C VAL A 186 -1.51 12.82 -5.39
N ASN A 187 -1.88 11.68 -5.97
CA ASN A 187 -1.34 11.18 -7.24
C ASN A 187 0.20 11.23 -7.31
N GLY A 188 0.85 10.83 -6.20
CA GLY A 188 2.32 10.84 -6.09
C GLY A 188 2.95 12.21 -5.76
N THR A 189 2.21 13.31 -5.81
CA THR A 189 2.71 14.66 -5.50
C THR A 189 2.46 15.02 -4.04
N ALA A 190 3.49 15.53 -3.35
CA ALA A 190 3.37 15.93 -1.95
C ALA A 190 2.43 17.14 -1.79
N VAL A 191 1.54 17.05 -0.80
CA VAL A 191 0.56 18.09 -0.47
C VAL A 191 0.64 18.41 1.03
N THR A 192 0.66 19.69 1.36
CA THR A 192 0.62 20.14 2.75
C THR A 192 -0.75 19.84 3.36
N SER A 193 -0.77 19.30 4.58
CA SER A 193 -2.01 19.03 5.31
C SER A 193 -2.92 20.26 5.39
N GLY A 194 -4.18 20.11 5.03
CA GLY A 194 -5.16 21.17 4.98
C GLY A 194 -5.05 22.13 3.78
N SER A 195 -4.09 21.92 2.88
CA SER A 195 -3.94 22.69 1.64
C SER A 195 -4.50 21.92 0.44
N ALA A 196 -4.94 22.66 -0.59
CA ALA A 196 -5.40 22.06 -1.83
C ALA A 196 -4.20 21.46 -2.61
N SER A 197 -4.43 20.32 -3.25
CA SER A 197 -3.50 19.76 -4.24
C SER A 197 -3.38 20.65 -5.47
N GLY A 198 -2.43 20.35 -6.36
CA GLY A 198 -2.46 20.87 -7.73
C GLY A 198 -3.75 20.46 -8.47
N ASN A 199 -4.01 21.11 -9.61
CA ASN A 199 -5.14 20.79 -10.45
C ASN A 199 -5.01 19.38 -11.04
N ILE A 200 -6.06 18.60 -10.91
CA ILE A 200 -6.20 17.24 -11.45
C ILE A 200 -7.20 17.30 -12.58
N ALA A 201 -6.78 16.93 -13.79
CA ALA A 201 -7.66 16.89 -14.96
C ALA A 201 -8.70 15.76 -14.82
N LEU A 202 -9.95 16.07 -15.13
CA LEU A 202 -11.06 15.11 -15.10
C LEU A 202 -11.43 14.68 -16.53
N THR A 203 -11.47 13.37 -16.76
CA THR A 203 -11.86 12.80 -18.05
C THR A 203 -13.34 13.04 -18.32
N GLU A 204 -13.66 13.73 -19.42
CA GLU A 204 -15.04 14.00 -19.83
C GLU A 204 -15.78 12.70 -20.16
N GLY A 205 -16.99 12.55 -19.64
CA GLY A 205 -17.80 11.34 -19.82
C GLY A 205 -17.19 10.08 -19.19
N GLY A 206 -16.15 10.22 -18.36
CA GLY A 206 -15.40 9.10 -17.77
C GLY A 206 -15.22 9.22 -16.27
N ILE A 207 -14.45 8.26 -15.73
CA ILE A 207 -14.07 8.22 -14.31
C ILE A 207 -12.59 8.53 -14.20
N THR A 208 -12.25 9.50 -13.34
CA THR A 208 -10.88 9.80 -12.94
C THR A 208 -10.67 9.28 -11.52
N THR A 209 -9.66 8.45 -11.32
CA THR A 209 -9.27 7.97 -9.99
C THR A 209 -8.19 8.88 -9.42
N ILE A 210 -8.38 9.31 -8.17
CA ILE A 210 -7.44 10.13 -7.42
C ILE A 210 -6.95 9.31 -6.23
N ASP A 211 -5.64 9.06 -6.17
CA ASP A 211 -5.01 8.32 -5.08
C ASP A 211 -4.44 9.30 -4.04
N ILE A 212 -4.76 9.04 -2.78
CA ILE A 212 -4.26 9.83 -1.65
C ILE A 212 -3.55 8.88 -0.69
N ILE A 213 -2.27 9.12 -0.47
CA ILE A 213 -1.43 8.31 0.41
C ILE A 213 -1.02 9.16 1.60
N VAL A 214 -1.28 8.65 2.80
CA VAL A 214 -0.92 9.30 4.07
C VAL A 214 0.17 8.48 4.73
N LYS A 215 1.36 9.07 4.90
CA LYS A 215 2.54 8.42 5.50
C LYS A 215 2.98 9.17 6.74
N LYS A 216 3.31 8.45 7.80
CA LYS A 216 3.95 9.00 8.99
C LYS A 216 5.40 8.54 9.05
N SER A 217 6.34 9.45 9.32
CA SER A 217 7.75 9.10 9.51
C SER A 217 7.90 8.10 10.66
N GLY A 218 8.50 6.95 10.39
CA GLY A 218 8.58 5.85 11.36
C GLY A 218 7.24 5.17 11.68
N GLY A 219 6.16 5.49 10.95
CA GLY A 219 4.79 5.04 11.18
C GLY A 219 4.20 4.27 10.00
N THR A 220 2.90 4.06 10.08
CA THR A 220 2.09 3.35 9.10
C THR A 220 1.77 4.23 7.90
N THR A 221 1.34 3.60 6.82
CA THR A 221 0.82 4.26 5.62
C THR A 221 -0.63 3.86 5.43
N THR A 222 -1.47 4.81 5.03
CA THR A 222 -2.87 4.56 4.68
C THR A 222 -3.17 5.16 3.31
N SER A 223 -3.97 4.47 2.53
CA SER A 223 -4.37 4.88 1.18
C SER A 223 -5.87 5.15 1.12
N TYR A 224 -6.24 6.24 0.44
CA TYR A 224 -7.61 6.62 0.13
C TYR A 224 -7.77 6.79 -1.37
N LYS A 225 -8.97 6.51 -1.91
CA LYS A 225 -9.29 6.69 -3.33
C LYS A 225 -10.54 7.55 -3.49
N ILE A 226 -10.50 8.47 -4.44
CA ILE A 226 -11.68 9.20 -4.90
C ILE A 226 -11.90 8.87 -6.37
N TYR A 227 -13.07 8.34 -6.70
CA TYR A 227 -13.52 8.09 -8.06
C TYR A 227 -14.42 9.23 -8.51
N VAL A 228 -13.91 10.11 -9.35
CA VAL A 228 -14.66 11.25 -9.86
C VAL A 228 -15.25 10.90 -11.21
N SER A 229 -16.58 10.80 -11.29
CA SER A 229 -17.31 10.63 -12.54
C SER A 229 -17.72 12.01 -13.08
N ARG A 230 -17.13 12.45 -14.20
CA ARG A 230 -17.50 13.70 -14.86
C ARG A 230 -18.55 13.44 -15.94
N ALA A 231 -19.63 14.24 -15.91
CA ALA A 231 -20.66 14.14 -16.94
C ALA A 231 -20.09 14.38 -18.35
N ALA A 232 -20.66 13.71 -19.35
CA ALA A 232 -20.37 13.98 -20.74
C ALA A 232 -20.93 15.34 -21.18
N GLY A 233 -20.33 15.96 -22.19
CA GLY A 233 -20.91 17.09 -22.90
C GLY A 233 -22.23 16.70 -23.59
N ALA A 234 -23.12 17.65 -23.75
CA ALA A 234 -24.34 17.48 -24.55
C ALA A 234 -24.03 17.61 -26.04
#